data_430e531df2a50822024fc997aec71e13
#
_entry.id   430e531df2a50822024fc997aec71e13
#
_cell.length_a   1.000
_cell.length_b   1.000
_cell.length_c   1.000
_cell.angle_alpha   90.00
_cell.angle_beta   90.00
_cell.angle_gamma   90.00
#
_symmetry.space_group_name_H-M   'P 1'
#
loop_
_entity.id
_entity.type
_entity.pdbx_description
1 polymer ?
#
loop_
_entity_poly.entity_id
_entity_poly.type
_entity_poly.pdbx_seq_one_letter_code
_entity_poly.pdbx_strand_id
1 'polypeptide(L)'
;MRAIGRRIDGAPAASGDEDWLALGLEAMRALDFERALTCFDEAVTAQPTSHAAWYSRGMAFYNLGDDTAALESFTRASGYQPQSHLAWYGRGVTLVEMGRIDEALEAFDQSIALEPDSYLAWLAKGMSLIDQQRWEEALVVLRGAIERHQGAAQAWYGLGVAHLQANHAGEALMAFERSVELQADFDLAWYGKGLALLQAERVEEALEALTAATTANPQCTLAWMRQAETLEQLGRLEAACAAYGQVVQHTPTTEPLHGQAQRQLQRLRP
;
A
#
# COMPACT_ATOMS: atom_id res chain seq x y z
N MET A 1 24.42 -8.89 -13.96
CA MET A 1 25.74 -9.41 -13.55
C MET A 1 26.51 -8.32 -12.83
N ARG A 2 26.52 -8.30 -11.52
CA ARG A 2 27.62 -7.77 -10.69
C ARG A 2 27.47 -8.37 -9.31
N ALA A 3 28.32 -9.38 -9.05
CA ALA A 3 28.54 -9.93 -7.74
C ALA A 3 29.06 -8.82 -6.82
N ILE A 4 28.37 -8.54 -5.72
CA ILE A 4 28.89 -7.70 -4.66
C ILE A 4 29.29 -8.63 -3.52
N GLY A 5 30.42 -9.29 -3.69
CA GLY A 5 31.25 -9.73 -2.59
C GLY A 5 32.08 -8.55 -2.09
N ARG A 6 31.52 -7.67 -1.26
CA ARG A 6 32.30 -6.78 -0.40
C ARG A 6 31.98 -7.16 1.04
N ARG A 7 32.91 -7.89 1.67
CA ARG A 7 33.05 -7.84 3.11
C ARG A 7 33.17 -6.36 3.47
N ILE A 8 32.21 -5.88 4.26
CA ILE A 8 32.35 -4.57 4.91
C ILE A 8 33.39 -4.79 6.00
N ASP A 9 34.61 -4.25 5.77
CA ASP A 9 35.66 -4.21 6.78
C ASP A 9 35.16 -3.39 7.96
N GLY A 10 34.85 -4.07 9.07
CA GLY A 10 34.32 -3.46 10.30
C GLY A 10 33.23 -4.26 11.02
N ALA A 11 32.84 -5.43 10.51
CA ALA A 11 32.06 -6.36 11.34
C ALA A 11 32.98 -6.86 12.48
N PRO A 12 32.54 -6.78 13.75
CA PRO A 12 33.33 -7.34 14.86
C PRO A 12 33.53 -8.83 14.59
N ALA A 13 34.77 -9.31 14.75
CA ALA A 13 35.04 -10.74 14.62
C ALA A 13 34.25 -11.47 15.70
N ALA A 14 33.32 -12.34 15.31
CA ALA A 14 32.45 -13.07 16.20
C ALA A 14 33.27 -13.86 17.23
N SER A 15 33.09 -13.56 18.51
CA SER A 15 33.31 -14.53 19.58
C SER A 15 32.19 -15.58 19.47
N GLY A 16 32.48 -16.85 19.54
CA GLY A 16 31.61 -17.98 19.15
C GLY A 16 30.24 -18.12 19.85
N ASP A 17 29.72 -17.08 20.51
CA ASP A 17 28.44 -17.02 21.21
C ASP A 17 27.61 -15.77 20.82
N GLU A 18 27.90 -15.07 19.71
CA GLU A 18 27.12 -13.93 19.29
C GLU A 18 25.76 -14.34 18.74
N ASP A 19 24.70 -13.76 19.30
CA ASP A 19 23.34 -13.93 18.79
C ASP A 19 23.13 -13.03 17.56
N TRP A 20 23.51 -13.54 16.38
CA TRP A 20 23.38 -12.87 15.10
C TRP A 20 21.93 -12.46 14.81
N LEU A 21 20.96 -13.23 15.28
CA LEU A 21 19.56 -12.89 15.11
C LEU A 21 19.22 -11.63 15.92
N ALA A 22 19.67 -11.52 17.17
CA ALA A 22 19.43 -10.35 18.00
C ALA A 22 20.09 -9.09 17.42
N LEU A 23 21.36 -9.20 16.97
CA LEU A 23 22.07 -8.09 16.32
C LEU A 23 21.37 -7.62 15.03
N GLY A 24 20.90 -8.55 14.23
CA GLY A 24 20.12 -8.24 13.02
C GLY A 24 18.80 -7.52 13.34
N LEU A 25 18.10 -7.95 14.41
CA LEU A 25 16.88 -7.30 14.86
C LEU A 25 17.12 -5.87 15.40
N GLU A 26 18.27 -5.63 16.04
CA GLU A 26 18.67 -4.27 16.43
C GLU A 26 18.93 -3.39 15.21
N ALA A 27 19.63 -3.90 14.20
CA ALA A 27 19.87 -3.18 12.95
C ALA A 27 18.55 -2.88 12.21
N MET A 28 17.58 -3.82 12.20
CA MET A 28 16.23 -3.58 11.66
C MET A 28 15.52 -2.44 12.38
N ARG A 29 15.60 -2.36 13.72
CA ARG A 29 15.01 -1.25 14.50
C ARG A 29 15.66 0.09 14.17
N ALA A 30 16.97 0.07 13.85
CA ALA A 30 17.70 1.26 13.41
C ALA A 30 17.49 1.60 11.93
N LEU A 31 16.67 0.83 11.20
CA LEU A 31 16.43 0.93 9.75
C LEU A 31 17.72 0.73 8.91
N ASP A 32 18.73 0.07 9.47
CA ASP A 32 19.99 -0.30 8.80
C ASP A 32 19.81 -1.70 8.20
N PHE A 33 19.11 -1.77 7.07
CA PHE A 33 18.69 -3.03 6.47
C PHE A 33 19.88 -3.82 5.87
N GLU A 34 20.93 -3.15 5.40
CA GLU A 34 22.15 -3.81 4.89
C GLU A 34 22.91 -4.50 6.04
N ARG A 35 23.05 -3.83 7.18
CA ARG A 35 23.65 -4.42 8.37
C ARG A 35 22.79 -5.56 8.92
N ALA A 36 21.47 -5.36 8.95
CA ALA A 36 20.53 -6.41 9.37
C ALA A 36 20.69 -7.65 8.51
N LEU A 37 20.76 -7.48 7.17
CA LEU A 37 20.94 -8.57 6.23
C LEU A 37 22.24 -9.33 6.47
N THR A 38 23.36 -8.62 6.70
CA THR A 38 24.65 -9.26 7.03
C THR A 38 24.53 -10.14 8.27
N CYS A 39 23.87 -9.65 9.33
CA CYS A 39 23.66 -10.44 10.54
C CYS A 39 22.71 -11.64 10.30
N PHE A 40 21.65 -11.47 9.50
CA PHE A 40 20.73 -12.58 9.22
C PHE A 40 21.35 -13.64 8.31
N ASP A 41 22.26 -13.28 7.40
CA ASP A 41 23.05 -14.24 6.61
C ASP A 41 23.93 -15.12 7.51
N GLU A 42 24.59 -14.54 8.51
CA GLU A 42 25.33 -15.30 9.52
C GLU A 42 24.39 -16.17 10.39
N ALA A 43 23.22 -15.63 10.78
CA ALA A 43 22.22 -16.39 11.55
C ALA A 43 21.71 -17.62 10.81
N VAL A 44 21.38 -17.52 9.49
CA VAL A 44 20.92 -18.66 8.71
C VAL A 44 22.05 -19.61 8.38
N THR A 45 23.30 -19.14 8.35
CA THR A 45 24.50 -20.00 8.20
C THR A 45 24.73 -20.81 9.45
N ALA A 46 24.63 -20.19 10.62
CA ALA A 46 24.79 -20.86 11.91
C ALA A 46 23.64 -21.83 12.22
N GLN A 47 22.40 -21.45 11.85
CA GLN A 47 21.19 -22.25 12.08
C GLN A 47 20.32 -22.31 10.81
N PRO A 48 20.64 -23.20 9.85
CA PRO A 48 19.95 -23.25 8.55
C PRO A 48 18.45 -23.55 8.60
N THR A 49 17.95 -24.09 9.70
CA THR A 49 16.53 -24.42 9.90
C THR A 49 15.79 -23.39 10.77
N SER A 50 16.46 -22.30 11.17
CA SER A 50 15.87 -21.24 11.97
C SER A 50 14.82 -20.47 11.19
N HIS A 51 13.53 -20.75 11.43
CA HIS A 51 12.42 -19.99 10.88
C HIS A 51 12.58 -18.47 11.14
N ALA A 52 12.93 -18.10 12.38
CA ALA A 52 13.05 -16.69 12.75
C ALA A 52 14.13 -15.96 11.97
N ALA A 53 15.28 -16.61 11.74
CA ALA A 53 16.36 -16.04 10.94
C ALA A 53 15.95 -15.87 9.47
N TRP A 54 15.32 -16.87 8.87
CA TRP A 54 14.82 -16.80 7.49
C TRP A 54 13.71 -15.75 7.33
N TYR A 55 12.76 -15.68 8.27
CA TYR A 55 11.72 -14.67 8.25
C TYR A 55 12.30 -13.26 8.35
N SER A 56 13.22 -13.01 9.27
CA SER A 56 13.86 -11.71 9.46
C SER A 56 14.72 -11.31 8.27
N ARG A 57 15.39 -12.27 7.64
CA ARG A 57 16.13 -12.09 6.38
C ARG A 57 15.20 -11.67 5.25
N GLY A 58 14.03 -12.32 5.12
CA GLY A 58 13.00 -11.96 4.17
C GLY A 58 12.50 -10.52 4.37
N MET A 59 12.28 -10.12 5.62
CA MET A 59 11.90 -8.75 5.95
C MET A 59 12.98 -7.72 5.56
N ALA A 60 14.26 -8.04 5.76
CA ALA A 60 15.36 -7.16 5.38
C ALA A 60 15.43 -6.99 3.86
N PHE A 61 15.35 -8.07 3.09
CA PHE A 61 15.31 -8.02 1.62
C PHE A 61 14.10 -7.26 1.09
N TYR A 62 12.92 -7.48 1.66
CA TYR A 62 11.71 -6.76 1.28
C TYR A 62 11.89 -5.24 1.45
N ASN A 63 12.46 -4.80 2.57
CA ASN A 63 12.73 -3.38 2.81
C ASN A 63 13.83 -2.80 1.90
N LEU A 64 14.73 -3.63 1.39
CA LEU A 64 15.74 -3.25 0.39
C LEU A 64 15.21 -3.30 -1.04
N GLY A 65 13.99 -3.80 -1.27
CA GLY A 65 13.37 -3.93 -2.59
C GLY A 65 13.90 -5.13 -3.40
N ASP A 66 14.59 -6.10 -2.77
CA ASP A 66 14.94 -7.37 -3.41
C ASP A 66 13.85 -8.42 -3.18
N ASP A 67 12.76 -8.29 -3.94
CA ASP A 67 11.58 -9.14 -3.82
C ASP A 67 11.89 -10.62 -4.10
N THR A 68 12.87 -10.90 -4.97
CA THR A 68 13.26 -12.28 -5.28
C THR A 68 13.89 -12.96 -4.08
N ALA A 69 14.85 -12.31 -3.43
CA ALA A 69 15.51 -12.83 -2.25
C ALA A 69 14.58 -12.83 -1.01
N ALA A 70 13.67 -11.85 -0.92
CA ALA A 70 12.62 -11.82 0.09
C ALA A 70 11.69 -13.03 -0.04
N LEU A 71 11.18 -13.31 -1.24
CA LEU A 71 10.31 -14.45 -1.51
C LEU A 71 10.98 -15.78 -1.19
N GLU A 72 12.25 -15.96 -1.58
CA GLU A 72 13.01 -17.16 -1.22
C GLU A 72 13.08 -17.31 0.31
N SER A 73 13.41 -16.26 1.01
CA SER A 73 13.58 -16.28 2.47
C SER A 73 12.27 -16.59 3.18
N PHE A 74 11.15 -15.96 2.80
CA PHE A 74 9.82 -16.27 3.37
C PHE A 74 9.36 -17.68 3.01
N THR A 75 9.68 -18.17 1.82
CA THR A 75 9.38 -19.56 1.42
C THR A 75 10.14 -20.56 2.29
N ARG A 76 11.41 -20.33 2.59
CA ARG A 76 12.18 -21.16 3.51
C ARG A 76 11.63 -21.06 4.93
N ALA A 77 11.28 -19.85 5.40
CA ALA A 77 10.69 -19.66 6.71
C ALA A 77 9.38 -20.46 6.86
N SER A 78 8.45 -20.37 5.90
CA SER A 78 7.20 -21.14 5.92
C SER A 78 7.44 -22.65 5.74
N GLY A 79 8.50 -23.06 5.06
CA GLY A 79 8.90 -24.46 4.92
C GLY A 79 9.38 -25.06 6.24
N TYR A 80 10.18 -24.32 7.01
CA TYR A 80 10.65 -24.77 8.33
C TYR A 80 9.59 -24.68 9.43
N GLN A 81 8.71 -23.68 9.36
CA GLN A 81 7.58 -23.54 10.28
C GLN A 81 6.28 -23.26 9.49
N PRO A 82 5.59 -24.31 9.00
CA PRO A 82 4.36 -24.15 8.22
C PRO A 82 3.22 -23.43 8.96
N GLN A 83 3.26 -23.42 10.30
CA GLN A 83 2.27 -22.73 11.14
C GLN A 83 2.56 -21.25 11.37
N SER A 84 3.58 -20.68 10.71
CA SER A 84 3.89 -19.27 10.82
C SER A 84 3.02 -18.43 9.87
N HIS A 85 1.93 -17.86 10.39
CA HIS A 85 1.06 -16.97 9.63
C HIS A 85 1.83 -15.74 9.09
N LEU A 86 2.84 -15.25 9.82
CA LEU A 86 3.66 -14.12 9.41
C LEU A 86 4.53 -14.45 8.18
N ALA A 87 5.08 -15.66 8.09
CA ALA A 87 5.87 -16.07 6.94
C ALA A 87 4.99 -16.19 5.67
N TRP A 88 3.78 -16.70 5.81
CA TRP A 88 2.80 -16.73 4.73
C TRP A 88 2.35 -15.33 4.33
N TYR A 89 2.10 -14.45 5.31
CA TYR A 89 1.77 -13.05 5.03
C TYR A 89 2.90 -12.33 4.27
N GLY A 90 4.15 -12.43 4.76
CA GLY A 90 5.32 -11.83 4.10
C GLY A 90 5.51 -12.35 2.69
N ARG A 91 5.31 -13.68 2.46
CA ARG A 91 5.31 -14.27 1.12
C ARG A 91 4.24 -13.65 0.22
N GLY A 92 3.01 -13.49 0.75
CA GLY A 92 1.90 -12.89 0.00
C GLY A 92 2.19 -11.44 -0.40
N VAL A 93 2.66 -10.61 0.53
CA VAL A 93 2.99 -9.21 0.25
C VAL A 93 4.10 -9.11 -0.81
N THR A 94 5.15 -9.93 -0.69
CA THR A 94 6.24 -9.95 -1.69
C THR A 94 5.74 -10.38 -3.07
N LEU A 95 4.82 -11.35 -3.15
CA LEU A 95 4.24 -11.80 -4.41
C LEU A 95 3.37 -10.71 -5.07
N VAL A 96 2.71 -9.85 -4.27
CA VAL A 96 1.99 -8.67 -4.79
C VAL A 96 2.96 -7.71 -5.46
N GLU A 97 4.08 -7.36 -4.82
CA GLU A 97 5.10 -6.48 -5.41
C GLU A 97 5.68 -7.06 -6.72
N MET A 98 5.78 -8.38 -6.82
CA MET A 98 6.20 -9.07 -8.05
C MET A 98 5.09 -9.20 -9.11
N GLY A 99 3.86 -8.72 -8.86
CA GLY A 99 2.71 -8.85 -9.75
C GLY A 99 2.13 -10.27 -9.84
N ARG A 100 2.53 -11.20 -8.96
CA ARG A 100 2.09 -12.61 -8.92
C ARG A 100 0.86 -12.76 -8.02
N ILE A 101 -0.23 -12.07 -8.39
CA ILE A 101 -1.35 -11.84 -7.48
C ILE A 101 -2.08 -13.13 -7.09
N ASP A 102 -2.29 -14.08 -8.01
CA ASP A 102 -2.99 -15.33 -7.69
C ASP A 102 -2.23 -16.13 -6.61
N GLU A 103 -0.89 -16.19 -6.71
CA GLU A 103 -0.07 -16.85 -5.70
C GLU A 103 -0.06 -16.07 -4.37
N ALA A 104 -0.16 -14.74 -4.43
CA ALA A 104 -0.29 -13.91 -3.24
C ALA A 104 -1.60 -14.20 -2.50
N LEU A 105 -2.72 -14.33 -3.23
CA LEU A 105 -4.02 -14.67 -2.66
C LEU A 105 -3.98 -16.02 -1.93
N GLU A 106 -3.32 -17.04 -2.52
CA GLU A 106 -3.12 -18.34 -1.87
C GLU A 106 -2.30 -18.20 -0.57
N ALA A 107 -1.24 -17.38 -0.60
CA ALA A 107 -0.41 -17.16 0.59
C ALA A 107 -1.18 -16.41 1.69
N PHE A 108 -2.01 -15.42 1.34
CA PHE A 108 -2.89 -14.75 2.30
C PHE A 108 -3.94 -15.70 2.87
N ASP A 109 -4.50 -16.62 2.07
CA ASP A 109 -5.43 -17.63 2.56
C ASP A 109 -4.79 -18.55 3.59
N GLN A 110 -3.53 -18.97 3.38
CA GLN A 110 -2.78 -19.72 4.37
C GLN A 110 -2.54 -18.91 5.65
N SER A 111 -2.18 -17.64 5.52
CA SER A 111 -2.01 -16.75 6.67
C SER A 111 -3.30 -16.60 7.48
N ILE A 112 -4.43 -16.37 6.80
CA ILE A 112 -5.77 -16.23 7.41
C ILE A 112 -6.21 -17.54 8.08
N ALA A 113 -5.96 -18.68 7.45
CA ALA A 113 -6.32 -19.99 8.02
C ALA A 113 -5.57 -20.27 9.34
N LEU A 114 -4.31 -19.80 9.44
CA LEU A 114 -3.46 -19.96 10.62
C LEU A 114 -3.77 -18.95 11.73
N GLU A 115 -4.08 -17.72 11.37
CA GLU A 115 -4.41 -16.62 12.29
C GLU A 115 -5.62 -15.85 11.75
N PRO A 116 -6.85 -16.35 11.99
CA PRO A 116 -8.07 -15.74 11.44
C PRO A 116 -8.34 -14.31 11.94
N ASP A 117 -7.80 -13.94 13.10
CA ASP A 117 -8.00 -12.63 13.70
C ASP A 117 -6.99 -11.57 13.22
N SER A 118 -6.01 -11.96 12.40
CA SER A 118 -5.06 -11.03 11.79
C SER A 118 -5.72 -10.21 10.68
N TYR A 119 -6.24 -9.01 11.00
CA TYR A 119 -6.89 -8.15 10.02
C TYR A 119 -5.97 -7.74 8.86
N LEU A 120 -4.64 -7.72 9.06
CA LEU A 120 -3.67 -7.35 8.03
C LEU A 120 -3.69 -8.31 6.83
N ALA A 121 -3.82 -9.62 7.07
CA ALA A 121 -3.90 -10.59 5.99
C ALA A 121 -5.22 -10.46 5.20
N TRP A 122 -6.33 -10.21 5.90
CA TRP A 122 -7.61 -9.89 5.27
C TRP A 122 -7.54 -8.61 4.44
N LEU A 123 -6.96 -7.54 4.98
CA LEU A 123 -6.78 -6.26 4.28
C LEU A 123 -5.94 -6.44 3.02
N ALA A 124 -4.76 -7.07 3.14
CA ALA A 124 -3.87 -7.28 2.01
C ALA A 124 -4.54 -8.12 0.90
N LYS A 125 -5.24 -9.20 1.27
CA LYS A 125 -6.03 -10.00 0.33
C LYS A 125 -7.10 -9.16 -0.36
N GLY A 126 -7.86 -8.36 0.39
CA GLY A 126 -8.92 -7.51 -0.15
C GLY A 126 -8.40 -6.46 -1.12
N MET A 127 -7.28 -5.81 -0.79
CA MET A 127 -6.63 -4.85 -1.69
C MET A 127 -6.11 -5.51 -2.96
N SER A 128 -5.52 -6.71 -2.86
CA SER A 128 -5.07 -7.47 -4.03
C SER A 128 -6.22 -7.88 -4.95
N LEU A 129 -7.39 -8.19 -4.39
CA LEU A 129 -8.59 -8.46 -5.18
C LEU A 129 -9.11 -7.21 -5.90
N ILE A 130 -8.98 -6.02 -5.29
CA ILE A 130 -9.29 -4.74 -5.94
C ILE A 130 -8.38 -4.55 -7.16
N ASP A 131 -7.08 -4.79 -7.04
CA ASP A 131 -6.12 -4.66 -8.14
C ASP A 131 -6.44 -5.63 -9.30
N GLN A 132 -7.02 -6.79 -8.99
CA GLN A 132 -7.52 -7.77 -9.96
C GLN A 132 -8.94 -7.45 -10.47
N GLN A 133 -9.56 -6.35 -10.06
CA GLN A 133 -10.94 -5.97 -10.40
C GLN A 133 -11.99 -7.02 -9.97
N ARG A 134 -11.70 -7.82 -8.94
CA ARG A 134 -12.59 -8.83 -8.35
C ARG A 134 -13.40 -8.21 -7.21
N TRP A 135 -14.27 -7.26 -7.58
CA TRP A 135 -14.94 -6.34 -6.63
C TRP A 135 -15.79 -7.07 -5.59
N GLU A 136 -16.60 -8.03 -6.01
CA GLU A 136 -17.52 -8.77 -5.12
C GLU A 136 -16.75 -9.59 -4.08
N GLU A 137 -15.65 -10.19 -4.48
CA GLU A 137 -14.79 -10.94 -3.57
C GLU A 137 -14.05 -9.99 -2.61
N ALA A 138 -13.58 -8.86 -3.12
CA ALA A 138 -12.97 -7.82 -2.30
C ALA A 138 -13.92 -7.32 -1.21
N LEU A 139 -15.21 -7.10 -1.54
CA LEU A 139 -16.23 -6.67 -0.58
C LEU A 139 -16.38 -7.66 0.59
N VAL A 140 -16.39 -8.96 0.32
CA VAL A 140 -16.49 -10.01 1.34
C VAL A 140 -15.26 -10.00 2.26
N VAL A 141 -14.07 -9.97 1.65
CA VAL A 141 -12.80 -10.05 2.36
C VAL A 141 -12.56 -8.80 3.20
N LEU A 142 -12.84 -7.59 2.66
CA LEU A 142 -12.63 -6.33 3.39
C LEU A 142 -13.62 -6.16 4.55
N ARG A 143 -14.85 -6.65 4.45
CA ARG A 143 -15.75 -6.73 5.61
C ARG A 143 -15.16 -7.62 6.69
N GLY A 144 -14.56 -8.75 6.32
CA GLY A 144 -13.84 -9.60 7.26
C GLY A 144 -12.68 -8.89 7.97
N ALA A 145 -11.93 -8.03 7.27
CA ALA A 145 -10.89 -7.19 7.89
C ALA A 145 -11.48 -6.20 8.90
N ILE A 146 -12.60 -5.53 8.55
CA ILE A 146 -13.28 -4.55 9.40
C ILE A 146 -13.87 -5.19 10.65
N GLU A 147 -14.46 -6.39 10.55
CA GLU A 147 -14.98 -7.14 11.69
C GLU A 147 -13.90 -7.41 12.74
N ARG A 148 -12.67 -7.64 12.30
CA ARG A 148 -11.51 -7.90 13.17
C ARG A 148 -10.87 -6.63 13.71
N HIS A 149 -10.91 -5.57 12.93
CA HIS A 149 -10.37 -4.27 13.34
C HIS A 149 -11.19 -3.13 12.78
N GLN A 150 -12.21 -2.69 13.53
CA GLN A 150 -13.13 -1.62 13.12
C GLN A 150 -12.45 -0.25 12.95
N GLY A 151 -11.27 -0.06 13.56
CA GLY A 151 -10.44 1.15 13.45
C GLY A 151 -9.50 1.15 12.24
N ALA A 152 -9.53 0.13 11.36
CA ALA A 152 -8.67 0.08 10.18
C ALA A 152 -9.20 1.00 9.07
N ALA A 153 -8.74 2.26 9.04
CA ALA A 153 -9.14 3.25 8.02
C ALA A 153 -8.90 2.73 6.59
N GLN A 154 -7.78 2.00 6.37
CA GLN A 154 -7.44 1.42 5.07
C GLN A 154 -8.43 0.34 4.63
N ALA A 155 -9.00 -0.45 5.56
CA ALA A 155 -9.99 -1.46 5.22
C ALA A 155 -11.33 -0.80 4.80
N TRP A 156 -11.72 0.27 5.48
CA TRP A 156 -12.86 1.09 5.10
C TRP A 156 -12.65 1.79 3.74
N TYR A 157 -11.44 2.31 3.51
CA TYR A 157 -11.07 2.86 2.19
C TYR A 157 -11.19 1.80 1.09
N GLY A 158 -10.60 0.62 1.27
CA GLY A 158 -10.70 -0.47 0.31
C GLY A 158 -12.14 -0.88 0.04
N LEU A 159 -12.97 -0.99 1.10
CA LEU A 159 -14.40 -1.27 0.97
C LEU A 159 -15.11 -0.19 0.12
N GLY A 160 -14.79 1.09 0.35
CA GLY A 160 -15.28 2.21 -0.44
C GLY A 160 -14.90 2.11 -1.92
N VAL A 161 -13.63 1.76 -2.21
CA VAL A 161 -13.15 1.58 -3.59
C VAL A 161 -13.91 0.43 -4.28
N ALA A 162 -14.05 -0.72 -3.62
CA ALA A 162 -14.77 -1.85 -4.20
C ALA A 162 -16.25 -1.50 -4.49
N HIS A 163 -16.94 -0.83 -3.56
CA HIS A 163 -18.31 -0.36 -3.81
C HIS A 163 -18.40 0.68 -4.93
N LEU A 164 -17.45 1.63 -5.00
CA LEU A 164 -17.43 2.65 -6.06
C LEU A 164 -17.31 2.01 -7.44
N GLN A 165 -16.42 1.03 -7.58
CA GLN A 165 -16.21 0.30 -8.85
C GLN A 165 -17.40 -0.60 -9.20
N ALA A 166 -18.12 -1.11 -8.20
CA ALA A 166 -19.37 -1.84 -8.39
C ALA A 166 -20.59 -0.92 -8.66
N ASN A 167 -20.38 0.39 -8.82
CA ASN A 167 -21.43 1.42 -8.98
C ASN A 167 -22.41 1.53 -7.78
N HIS A 168 -21.97 1.20 -6.59
CA HIS A 168 -22.72 1.35 -5.35
C HIS A 168 -22.31 2.65 -4.63
N ALA A 169 -22.66 3.81 -5.22
CA ALA A 169 -22.19 5.11 -4.75
C ALA A 169 -22.55 5.42 -3.28
N GLY A 170 -23.74 4.98 -2.83
CA GLY A 170 -24.19 5.20 -1.45
C GLY A 170 -23.34 4.46 -0.43
N GLU A 171 -23.10 3.17 -0.66
CA GLU A 171 -22.25 2.32 0.18
C GLU A 171 -20.78 2.76 0.13
N ALA A 172 -20.31 3.17 -1.06
CA ALA A 172 -18.98 3.74 -1.22
C ALA A 172 -18.81 4.99 -0.35
N LEU A 173 -19.79 5.91 -0.38
CA LEU A 173 -19.76 7.13 0.41
C LEU A 173 -19.68 6.83 1.90
N MET A 174 -20.54 5.93 2.42
CA MET A 174 -20.50 5.53 3.84
C MET A 174 -19.16 4.95 4.26
N ALA A 175 -18.54 4.14 3.40
CA ALA A 175 -17.25 3.52 3.67
C ALA A 175 -16.12 4.56 3.68
N PHE A 176 -16.09 5.48 2.72
CA PHE A 176 -15.11 6.57 2.70
C PHE A 176 -15.31 7.56 3.86
N GLU A 177 -16.55 7.88 4.23
CA GLU A 177 -16.83 8.68 5.42
C GLU A 177 -16.26 8.06 6.69
N ARG A 178 -16.46 6.75 6.84
CA ARG A 178 -15.89 6.05 7.99
C ARG A 178 -14.37 6.05 7.96
N SER A 179 -13.73 5.90 6.77
CA SER A 179 -12.29 5.97 6.60
C SER A 179 -11.72 7.34 7.04
N VAL A 180 -12.32 8.46 6.59
CA VAL A 180 -11.84 9.81 6.96
C VAL A 180 -12.15 10.19 8.38
N GLU A 181 -13.22 9.65 9.01
CA GLU A 181 -13.47 9.80 10.45
C GLU A 181 -12.38 9.13 11.30
N LEU A 182 -11.89 7.97 10.86
CA LEU A 182 -10.83 7.23 11.54
C LEU A 182 -9.45 7.83 11.29
N GLN A 183 -9.21 8.38 10.11
CA GLN A 183 -7.95 8.98 9.72
C GLN A 183 -8.21 10.22 8.86
N ALA A 184 -8.27 11.40 9.50
CA ALA A 184 -8.65 12.66 8.86
C ALA A 184 -7.64 13.18 7.80
N ASP A 185 -6.39 12.75 7.87
CA ASP A 185 -5.32 13.09 6.92
C ASP A 185 -5.15 12.08 5.77
N PHE A 186 -6.07 11.10 5.65
CA PHE A 186 -6.03 10.10 4.59
C PHE A 186 -6.57 10.67 3.27
N ASP A 187 -5.69 11.27 2.49
CA ASP A 187 -5.98 11.96 1.22
C ASP A 187 -6.73 11.09 0.20
N LEU A 188 -6.34 9.82 0.05
CA LEU A 188 -7.00 8.88 -0.86
C LEU A 188 -8.45 8.59 -0.45
N ALA A 189 -8.75 8.57 0.84
CA ALA A 189 -10.12 8.38 1.29
C ALA A 189 -10.98 9.61 1.02
N TRP A 190 -10.45 10.83 1.19
CA TRP A 190 -11.10 12.07 0.80
C TRP A 190 -11.32 12.13 -0.71
N TYR A 191 -10.32 11.74 -1.50
CA TYR A 191 -10.44 11.64 -2.96
C TYR A 191 -11.53 10.66 -3.36
N GLY A 192 -11.55 9.45 -2.78
CA GLY A 192 -12.57 8.43 -3.01
C GLY A 192 -13.98 8.94 -2.64
N LYS A 193 -14.12 9.65 -1.50
CA LYS A 193 -15.37 10.30 -1.11
C LYS A 193 -15.83 11.29 -2.18
N GLY A 194 -14.93 12.11 -2.70
CA GLY A 194 -15.23 13.04 -3.78
C GLY A 194 -15.74 12.34 -5.04
N LEU A 195 -15.11 11.22 -5.43
CA LEU A 195 -15.56 10.43 -6.58
C LEU A 195 -16.94 9.80 -6.35
N ALA A 196 -17.21 9.27 -5.17
CA ALA A 196 -18.51 8.70 -4.82
C ALA A 196 -19.63 9.77 -4.85
N LEU A 197 -19.33 10.98 -4.38
CA LEU A 197 -20.25 12.12 -4.44
C LEU A 197 -20.50 12.59 -5.88
N LEU A 198 -19.47 12.60 -6.75
CA LEU A 198 -19.66 12.89 -8.17
C LEU A 198 -20.54 11.84 -8.86
N GLN A 199 -20.35 10.56 -8.53
CA GLN A 199 -21.19 9.49 -9.04
C GLN A 199 -22.65 9.60 -8.57
N ALA A 200 -22.85 10.16 -7.37
CA ALA A 200 -24.18 10.44 -6.82
C ALA A 200 -24.74 11.82 -7.25
N GLU A 201 -24.11 12.51 -8.21
CA GLU A 201 -24.48 13.84 -8.72
C GLU A 201 -24.49 14.96 -7.65
N ARG A 202 -23.81 14.76 -6.50
CA ARG A 202 -23.70 15.72 -5.38
C ARG A 202 -22.45 16.58 -5.56
N VAL A 203 -22.46 17.42 -6.59
CA VAL A 203 -21.26 18.09 -7.14
C VAL A 203 -20.62 19.07 -6.16
N GLU A 204 -21.40 19.86 -5.40
CA GLU A 204 -20.89 20.81 -4.41
C GLU A 204 -20.18 20.08 -3.25
N GLU A 205 -20.78 19.01 -2.75
CA GLU A 205 -20.18 18.23 -1.67
C GLU A 205 -18.93 17.45 -2.15
N ALA A 206 -18.93 17.03 -3.42
CA ALA A 206 -17.74 16.46 -4.04
C ALA A 206 -16.57 17.45 -4.07
N LEU A 207 -16.85 18.72 -4.38
CA LEU A 207 -15.83 19.77 -4.36
C LEU A 207 -15.23 19.95 -2.95
N GLU A 208 -16.05 19.91 -1.90
CA GLU A 208 -15.57 19.96 -0.51
C GLU A 208 -14.64 18.80 -0.19
N ALA A 209 -15.04 17.57 -0.53
CA ALA A 209 -14.23 16.38 -0.30
C ALA A 209 -12.91 16.39 -1.09
N LEU A 210 -12.95 16.81 -2.38
CA LEU A 210 -11.75 16.94 -3.21
C LEU A 210 -10.82 18.05 -2.69
N THR A 211 -11.38 19.14 -2.13
CA THR A 211 -10.59 20.18 -1.48
C THR A 211 -9.91 19.67 -0.20
N ALA A 212 -10.59 18.83 0.57
CA ALA A 212 -9.98 18.15 1.72
C ALA A 212 -8.83 17.22 1.28
N ALA A 213 -9.01 16.46 0.18
CA ALA A 213 -7.96 15.61 -0.38
C ALA A 213 -6.71 16.40 -0.78
N THR A 214 -6.88 17.52 -1.50
CA THR A 214 -5.75 18.37 -1.92
C THR A 214 -5.12 19.13 -0.76
N THR A 215 -5.84 19.37 0.32
CA THR A 215 -5.32 19.95 1.56
C THR A 215 -4.50 18.94 2.35
N ALA A 216 -4.99 17.69 2.46
CA ALA A 216 -4.28 16.60 3.14
C ALA A 216 -2.99 16.22 2.39
N ASN A 217 -3.04 16.20 1.05
CA ASN A 217 -1.89 15.92 0.21
C ASN A 217 -1.82 16.88 -1.00
N PRO A 218 -1.09 18.00 -0.89
CA PRO A 218 -0.91 18.94 -2.00
C PRO A 218 -0.19 18.36 -3.23
N GLN A 219 0.46 17.21 -3.11
CA GLN A 219 1.12 16.52 -4.23
C GLN A 219 0.18 15.56 -4.98
N CYS A 220 -1.05 15.35 -4.49
CA CYS A 220 -2.01 14.45 -5.13
C CYS A 220 -2.59 15.09 -6.40
N THR A 221 -1.90 14.89 -7.53
CA THR A 221 -2.27 15.47 -8.84
C THR A 221 -3.64 14.98 -9.35
N LEU A 222 -4.03 13.74 -9.01
CA LEU A 222 -5.35 13.21 -9.34
C LEU A 222 -6.47 13.96 -8.62
N ALA A 223 -6.27 14.31 -7.34
CA ALA A 223 -7.25 15.10 -6.58
C ALA A 223 -7.38 16.52 -7.15
N TRP A 224 -6.27 17.17 -7.47
CA TRP A 224 -6.28 18.47 -8.15
C TRP A 224 -6.98 18.43 -9.50
N MET A 225 -6.76 17.40 -10.30
CA MET A 225 -7.41 17.24 -11.60
C MET A 225 -8.93 17.12 -11.44
N ARG A 226 -9.41 16.26 -10.53
CA ARG A 226 -10.83 16.09 -10.26
C ARG A 226 -11.46 17.35 -9.65
N GLN A 227 -10.75 18.04 -8.76
CA GLN A 227 -11.21 19.32 -8.22
C GLN A 227 -11.39 20.36 -9.32
N ALA A 228 -10.42 20.45 -10.26
CA ALA A 228 -10.49 21.39 -11.39
C ALA A 228 -11.70 21.11 -12.30
N GLU A 229 -11.91 19.81 -12.64
CA GLU A 229 -13.06 19.37 -13.45
C GLU A 229 -14.40 19.69 -12.76
N THR A 230 -14.46 19.47 -11.45
CA THR A 230 -15.65 19.75 -10.63
C THR A 230 -15.93 21.26 -10.58
N LEU A 231 -14.88 22.08 -10.39
CA LEU A 231 -15.02 23.55 -10.40
C LEU A 231 -15.50 24.06 -11.77
N GLU A 232 -14.99 23.46 -12.84
CA GLU A 232 -15.44 23.79 -14.20
C GLU A 232 -16.92 23.45 -14.41
N GLN A 233 -17.35 22.27 -13.95
CA GLN A 233 -18.77 21.86 -13.99
C GLN A 233 -19.68 22.85 -13.23
N LEU A 234 -19.17 23.44 -12.15
CA LEU A 234 -19.88 24.47 -11.37
C LEU A 234 -19.76 25.90 -11.96
N GLY A 235 -19.09 26.06 -13.12
CA GLY A 235 -18.86 27.35 -13.75
C GLY A 235 -17.84 28.26 -13.03
N ARG A 236 -17.09 27.72 -12.05
CA ARG A 236 -16.09 28.46 -11.27
C ARG A 236 -14.75 28.46 -11.99
N LEU A 237 -14.69 29.09 -13.18
CA LEU A 237 -13.62 28.93 -14.14
C LEU A 237 -12.25 29.44 -13.65
N GLU A 238 -12.21 30.55 -12.90
CA GLU A 238 -10.95 31.06 -12.34
C GLU A 238 -10.31 30.07 -11.36
N ALA A 239 -11.14 29.50 -10.46
CA ALA A 239 -10.69 28.49 -9.51
C ALA A 239 -10.29 27.19 -10.22
N ALA A 240 -11.01 26.79 -11.27
CA ALA A 240 -10.64 25.65 -12.10
C ALA A 240 -9.26 25.84 -12.75
N CYS A 241 -8.98 27.03 -13.30
CA CYS A 241 -7.66 27.36 -13.85
C CYS A 241 -6.56 27.25 -12.77
N ALA A 242 -6.82 27.74 -11.56
CA ALA A 242 -5.86 27.61 -10.46
C ALA A 242 -5.56 26.14 -10.12
N ALA A 243 -6.58 25.29 -10.04
CA ALA A 243 -6.45 23.88 -9.74
C ALA A 243 -5.73 23.11 -10.87
N TYR A 244 -6.04 23.36 -12.16
CA TYR A 244 -5.28 22.82 -13.27
C TYR A 244 -3.81 23.28 -13.25
N GLY A 245 -3.55 24.50 -12.78
CA GLY A 245 -2.19 25.01 -12.56
C GLY A 245 -1.39 24.18 -11.57
N GLN A 246 -2.04 23.70 -10.49
CA GLN A 246 -1.40 22.79 -9.53
C GLN A 246 -1.07 21.44 -10.19
N VAL A 247 -1.95 20.89 -11.03
CA VAL A 247 -1.63 19.66 -11.78
C VAL A 247 -0.37 19.86 -12.64
N VAL A 248 -0.30 20.94 -13.41
CA VAL A 248 0.87 21.23 -14.27
C VAL A 248 2.14 21.42 -13.44
N GLN A 249 2.04 22.05 -12.26
CA GLN A 249 3.19 22.30 -11.39
C GLN A 249 3.75 21.01 -10.77
N HIS A 250 2.89 20.06 -10.41
CA HIS A 250 3.26 18.85 -9.66
C HIS A 250 3.42 17.60 -10.54
N THR A 251 3.15 17.71 -11.86
CA THR A 251 3.24 16.58 -12.79
C THR A 251 4.38 16.78 -13.78
N PRO A 252 5.25 15.78 -14.02
CA PRO A 252 6.26 15.83 -15.08
C PRO A 252 5.63 16.08 -16.45
N THR A 253 6.33 16.83 -17.30
CA THR A 253 5.87 17.19 -18.67
C THR A 253 5.64 15.96 -19.57
N THR A 254 6.25 14.83 -19.24
CA THR A 254 6.12 13.55 -19.95
C THR A 254 4.85 12.78 -19.60
N GLU A 255 4.18 13.14 -18.50
CA GLU A 255 2.97 12.45 -18.08
C GLU A 255 1.72 12.93 -18.82
N PRO A 256 0.80 12.01 -19.19
CA PRO A 256 -0.44 12.36 -19.90
C PRO A 256 -1.29 13.40 -19.16
N LEU A 257 -1.31 13.34 -17.82
CA LEU A 257 -2.10 14.23 -16.97
C LEU A 257 -1.65 15.68 -17.08
N HIS A 258 -0.32 15.93 -17.18
CA HIS A 258 0.25 17.27 -17.45
C HIS A 258 -0.33 17.86 -18.73
N GLY A 259 -0.26 17.08 -19.82
CA GLY A 259 -0.77 17.53 -21.12
C GLY A 259 -2.29 17.77 -21.13
N GLN A 260 -3.04 16.98 -20.36
CA GLN A 260 -4.49 17.20 -20.19
C GLN A 260 -4.76 18.52 -19.48
N ALA A 261 -4.16 18.75 -18.31
CA ALA A 261 -4.32 19.99 -17.56
C ALA A 261 -3.89 21.22 -18.36
N GLN A 262 -2.79 21.13 -19.10
CA GLN A 262 -2.30 22.23 -19.94
C GLN A 262 -3.28 22.61 -21.06
N ARG A 263 -3.91 21.62 -21.72
CA ARG A 263 -4.97 21.87 -22.72
C ARG A 263 -6.18 22.56 -22.11
N GLN A 264 -6.62 22.14 -20.92
CA GLN A 264 -7.74 22.78 -20.23
C GLN A 264 -7.41 24.22 -19.85
N LEU A 265 -6.21 24.48 -19.34
CA LEU A 265 -5.76 25.85 -19.06
C LEU A 265 -5.75 26.75 -20.30
N GLN A 266 -5.34 26.23 -21.48
CA GLN A 266 -5.37 26.98 -22.72
C GLN A 266 -6.80 27.27 -23.18
N ARG A 267 -7.73 26.31 -22.98
CA ARG A 267 -9.14 26.45 -23.33
C ARG A 267 -9.87 27.47 -22.46
N LEU A 268 -9.55 27.51 -21.17
CA LEU A 268 -10.21 28.36 -20.19
C LEU A 268 -9.59 29.76 -20.07
N ARG A 269 -8.43 30.00 -20.63
CA ARG A 269 -7.85 31.35 -20.75
C ARG A 269 -8.67 32.14 -21.74
N PRO A 270 -9.08 33.40 -21.35
CA PRO A 270 -9.82 34.30 -22.26
C PRO A 270 -8.99 34.72 -23.47
#